data_babafcb0a80fca63f159c7fa89cb9483
#
_entry.id   babafcb0a80fca63f159c7fa89cb9483
#
_cell.length_a   1.000
_cell.length_b   1.000
_cell.length_c   1.000
_cell.angle_alpha   90.00
_cell.angle_beta   90.00
_cell.angle_gamma   90.00
#
_symmetry.space_group_name_H-M   'P 1'
#
loop_
_entity.id
_entity.type
_entity.pdbx_description
1 polymer ?
#
loop_
_entity_poly.entity_id
_entity_poly.type
_entity_poly.pdbx_seq_one_letter_code
_entity_poly.pdbx_strand_id
1 'polypeptide(L)'
;MKRKTIAALIAVLTIGMSTSVWAAQSISQIIPEAPKTEQGVLLGGQTLVVKNADPVSYKNETVAKAVEKFNDDKTVVTVTEFLSDLGVDTKTEEIKTTTGTPVIPSLYESLTPVIDLGIEENGEMIYETSKPIKATITVEAVKGMDKKDILLMVVDPVTNKPYFISPEEFNSETGEITATFPTLGALTVLKTAPIRTTGVNPDKYENKEVGELVAGLAGKQSVEFTDFFKSSDEDTSAIEIAEGVTVNADDYSSAMELADLVVKSGTDNIYTLEGSVEVDAHRDLGSVDWKRIAQNAKPDFNVTAAEADPSLLTELGTFTIPGSYIVQINPETGEKEYIYEPELSFTSPNSEEVANDDTDGVRQSWKALDENSDPNTPDFVIHAKFKSMGAFTLVLPKNAQ
;
A
#
# COMPACT_ATOMS: atom_id res chain seq x y z
N MET A 1 33.68 -0.74 49.43
CA MET A 1 33.75 -0.69 47.96
C MET A 1 32.44 -1.22 47.38
N LYS A 2 31.57 -0.35 46.92
CA LYS A 2 30.28 -0.69 46.32
C LYS A 2 30.46 -0.70 44.78
N ARG A 3 30.36 -1.87 44.16
CA ARG A 3 30.35 -2.02 42.72
C ARG A 3 28.95 -1.57 42.20
N LYS A 4 28.94 -0.53 41.40
CA LYS A 4 27.75 -0.09 40.64
C LYS A 4 27.69 -0.90 39.37
N THR A 5 26.70 -1.75 39.25
CA THR A 5 26.33 -2.42 38.01
C THR A 5 25.63 -1.43 37.14
N ILE A 6 26.22 -1.04 36.03
CA ILE A 6 25.57 -0.22 34.99
C ILE A 6 24.81 -1.23 34.11
N ALA A 7 23.48 -1.23 34.23
CA ALA A 7 22.63 -1.90 33.28
C ALA A 7 22.59 -1.03 31.99
N ALA A 8 23.22 -1.51 30.94
CA ALA A 8 23.07 -0.92 29.60
C ALA A 8 21.67 -1.26 29.10
N LEU A 9 20.83 -0.23 29.05
CA LEU A 9 19.54 -0.28 28.39
C LEU A 9 19.82 -0.25 26.88
N ILE A 10 19.76 -1.39 26.22
CA ILE A 10 19.75 -1.45 24.76
C ILE A 10 18.34 -0.99 24.34
N ALA A 11 18.23 0.27 23.99
CA ALA A 11 17.08 0.76 23.25
C ALA A 11 17.20 0.15 21.83
N VAL A 12 16.34 -0.81 21.54
CA VAL A 12 16.11 -1.24 20.15
C VAL A 12 15.39 -0.08 19.49
N LEU A 13 16.16 0.79 18.86
CA LEU A 13 15.62 1.71 17.86
C LEU A 13 15.16 0.83 16.69
N THR A 14 13.86 0.63 16.56
CA THR A 14 13.24 0.28 15.29
C THR A 14 13.38 1.50 14.40
N ILE A 15 14.57 1.66 13.81
CA ILE A 15 14.77 2.58 12.69
C ILE A 15 13.95 1.96 11.57
N GLY A 16 12.91 2.66 11.12
CA GLY A 16 12.25 2.36 9.86
C GLY A 16 13.35 2.33 8.79
N MET A 17 13.74 1.14 8.38
CA MET A 17 14.75 0.99 7.34
C MET A 17 14.12 1.46 6.04
N SER A 18 14.53 2.63 5.59
CA SER A 18 14.37 3.04 4.21
C SER A 18 15.02 1.99 3.29
N THR A 19 14.35 1.66 2.22
CA THR A 19 14.64 0.61 1.23
C THR A 19 15.97 0.73 0.47
N SER A 20 17.00 1.38 0.98
CA SER A 20 18.18 1.74 0.20
C SER A 20 19.54 1.31 0.76
N VAL A 21 19.65 0.25 1.55
CA VAL A 21 20.95 -0.22 2.03
C VAL A 21 21.11 -1.75 1.92
N TRP A 22 21.00 -2.26 0.70
CA TRP A 22 21.25 -3.68 0.44
C TRP A 22 22.74 -4.03 0.28
N ALA A 23 23.57 -3.04 0.00
CA ALA A 23 24.98 -3.21 -0.44
C ALA A 23 25.94 -3.94 0.53
N ALA A 24 25.51 -4.23 1.76
CA ALA A 24 26.42 -4.79 2.78
C ALA A 24 25.90 -6.04 3.49
N GLN A 25 24.69 -6.51 3.23
CA GLN A 25 24.19 -7.70 3.91
C GLN A 25 24.60 -8.98 3.17
N SER A 26 25.24 -9.91 3.88
CA SER A 26 25.52 -11.23 3.32
C SER A 26 24.21 -12.03 3.20
N ILE A 27 24.14 -12.93 2.21
CA ILE A 27 22.98 -13.83 2.03
C ILE A 27 22.62 -14.58 3.31
N SER A 28 23.59 -14.94 4.14
CA SER A 28 23.36 -15.59 5.42
C SER A 28 22.71 -14.72 6.49
N GLN A 29 22.69 -13.38 6.31
CA GLN A 29 21.93 -12.46 7.16
C GLN A 29 20.49 -12.30 6.68
N ILE A 30 20.27 -12.44 5.37
CA ILE A 30 18.95 -12.32 4.74
C ILE A 30 18.19 -13.64 4.87
N ILE A 31 18.87 -14.75 4.50
CA ILE A 31 18.38 -16.13 4.55
C ILE A 31 19.38 -16.98 5.35
N PRO A 32 19.19 -17.09 6.66
CA PRO A 32 20.16 -17.71 7.56
C PRO A 32 20.25 -19.24 7.42
N GLU A 33 19.21 -19.86 6.86
CA GLU A 33 19.11 -21.31 6.72
C GLU A 33 18.99 -21.73 5.26
N ALA A 34 19.53 -22.91 4.95
CA ALA A 34 19.33 -23.51 3.63
C ALA A 34 17.84 -23.80 3.38
N PRO A 35 17.30 -23.53 2.17
CA PRO A 35 15.92 -23.88 1.83
C PRO A 35 15.65 -25.37 2.05
N LYS A 36 14.42 -25.66 2.49
CA LYS A 36 13.94 -27.04 2.72
C LYS A 36 12.92 -27.41 1.64
N THR A 37 12.98 -28.61 1.12
CA THR A 37 11.97 -29.17 0.20
C THR A 37 11.44 -30.50 0.73
N GLU A 38 10.29 -30.94 0.17
CA GLU A 38 9.76 -32.29 0.44
C GLU A 38 10.72 -33.39 -0.07
N GLN A 39 10.75 -34.52 0.62
CA GLN A 39 11.57 -35.66 0.20
C GLN A 39 11.14 -36.17 -1.20
N GLY A 40 12.13 -36.41 -2.06
CA GLY A 40 11.90 -36.98 -3.39
C GLY A 40 11.56 -35.99 -4.48
N VAL A 41 11.55 -34.69 -4.16
CA VAL A 41 11.36 -33.61 -5.17
C VAL A 41 12.64 -33.40 -6.00
N LEU A 42 13.80 -33.51 -5.35
CA LEU A 42 15.09 -33.37 -5.99
C LEU A 42 15.71 -34.75 -6.31
N LEU A 43 16.44 -34.79 -7.41
CA LEU A 43 17.21 -35.99 -7.79
C LEU A 43 18.48 -36.15 -6.89
N GLY A 44 19.03 -37.35 -6.88
CA GLY A 44 20.27 -37.59 -6.12
C GLY A 44 21.41 -36.70 -6.61
N GLY A 45 22.04 -35.99 -5.67
CA GLY A 45 23.11 -35.03 -5.98
C GLY A 45 22.65 -33.59 -6.23
N GLN A 46 21.33 -33.35 -6.28
CA GLN A 46 20.75 -32.01 -6.37
C GLN A 46 20.49 -31.44 -4.98
N THR A 47 20.67 -30.12 -4.82
CA THR A 47 20.37 -29.38 -3.59
C THR A 47 19.67 -28.09 -3.95
N LEU A 48 18.55 -27.76 -3.30
CA LEU A 48 17.94 -26.44 -3.40
C LEU A 48 18.80 -25.45 -2.61
N VAL A 49 19.19 -24.38 -3.24
CA VAL A 49 20.06 -23.36 -2.63
C VAL A 49 19.54 -21.96 -2.89
N VAL A 50 19.92 -21.04 -1.99
CA VAL A 50 19.79 -19.61 -2.19
C VAL A 50 21.19 -19.01 -2.21
N LYS A 51 21.45 -18.15 -3.21
CA LYS A 51 22.74 -17.45 -3.39
C LYS A 51 22.47 -15.96 -3.67
N ASN A 52 23.52 -15.15 -3.55
CA ASN A 52 23.45 -13.79 -4.11
C ASN A 52 23.15 -13.91 -5.60
N ALA A 53 22.31 -13.02 -6.10
CA ALA A 53 22.03 -12.99 -7.53
C ALA A 53 23.33 -12.78 -8.32
N ASP A 54 23.48 -13.57 -9.36
CA ASP A 54 24.57 -13.45 -10.33
C ASP A 54 24.01 -13.11 -11.71
N PRO A 55 23.73 -11.80 -11.98
CA PRO A 55 23.13 -11.37 -13.25
C PRO A 55 23.92 -11.83 -14.50
N VAL A 56 25.23 -12.03 -14.35
CA VAL A 56 26.09 -12.49 -15.49
C VAL A 56 25.75 -13.93 -15.90
N SER A 57 25.22 -14.73 -14.97
CA SER A 57 24.83 -16.13 -15.23
C SER A 57 23.48 -16.27 -15.94
N TYR A 58 22.68 -15.21 -15.99
CA TYR A 58 21.34 -15.27 -16.60
C TYR A 58 21.40 -15.31 -18.13
N LYS A 59 20.62 -16.22 -18.71
CA LYS A 59 20.51 -16.34 -20.17
C LYS A 59 19.76 -15.15 -20.79
N ASN A 60 18.89 -14.49 -20.02
CA ASN A 60 18.10 -13.36 -20.49
C ASN A 60 18.74 -12.05 -20.03
N GLU A 61 19.22 -11.26 -20.97
CA GLU A 61 19.89 -9.99 -20.70
C GLU A 61 18.95 -8.95 -20.05
N THR A 62 17.63 -9.00 -20.31
CA THR A 62 16.66 -8.11 -19.71
C THR A 62 16.57 -8.37 -18.21
N VAL A 63 16.47 -9.65 -17.82
CA VAL A 63 16.48 -10.05 -16.40
C VAL A 63 17.79 -9.65 -15.74
N ALA A 64 18.94 -9.92 -16.41
CA ALA A 64 20.25 -9.55 -15.87
C ALA A 64 20.33 -8.06 -15.51
N LYS A 65 19.96 -7.19 -16.46
CA LYS A 65 19.99 -5.73 -16.27
C LYS A 65 18.99 -5.24 -15.22
N ALA A 66 17.77 -5.80 -15.21
CA ALA A 66 16.76 -5.45 -14.21
C ALA A 66 17.24 -5.82 -12.79
N VAL A 67 17.80 -7.01 -12.60
CA VAL A 67 18.33 -7.47 -11.31
C VAL A 67 19.55 -6.65 -10.87
N GLU A 68 20.47 -6.36 -11.79
CA GLU A 68 21.63 -5.51 -11.52
C GLU A 68 21.20 -4.13 -11.02
N LYS A 69 20.26 -3.49 -11.71
CA LYS A 69 19.70 -2.17 -11.35
C LYS A 69 18.96 -2.24 -10.00
N PHE A 70 18.15 -3.28 -9.78
CA PHE A 70 17.38 -3.45 -8.55
C PHE A 70 18.27 -3.62 -7.32
N ASN A 71 19.40 -4.31 -7.46
CA ASN A 71 20.35 -4.54 -6.39
C ASN A 71 21.44 -3.45 -6.26
N ASP A 72 21.40 -2.40 -7.09
CA ASP A 72 22.34 -1.28 -6.97
C ASP A 72 21.96 -0.43 -5.74
N ASP A 73 22.89 -0.32 -4.80
CA ASP A 73 22.74 0.45 -3.55
C ASP A 73 22.58 1.97 -3.74
N LYS A 74 22.82 2.45 -4.95
CA LYS A 74 22.71 3.88 -5.28
C LYS A 74 21.35 4.28 -5.83
N THR A 75 20.53 3.29 -6.18
CA THR A 75 19.26 3.52 -6.85
C THR A 75 18.14 2.78 -6.12
N VAL A 76 17.15 3.52 -5.65
CA VAL A 76 15.91 2.90 -5.15
C VAL A 76 15.06 2.54 -6.36
N VAL A 77 14.77 1.26 -6.53
CA VAL A 77 13.90 0.75 -7.61
C VAL A 77 12.63 0.20 -6.98
N THR A 78 11.48 0.74 -7.37
CA THR A 78 10.18 0.23 -6.93
C THR A 78 9.85 -1.10 -7.61
N VAL A 79 8.88 -1.84 -7.07
CA VAL A 79 8.39 -3.09 -7.69
C VAL A 79 7.83 -2.82 -9.09
N THR A 80 7.10 -1.70 -9.26
CA THR A 80 6.57 -1.26 -10.54
C THR A 80 7.68 -0.97 -11.57
N GLU A 81 8.73 -0.25 -11.17
CA GLU A 81 9.87 0.02 -12.06
C GLU A 81 10.63 -1.25 -12.42
N PHE A 82 10.82 -2.16 -11.45
CA PHE A 82 11.44 -3.45 -11.73
C PHE A 82 10.65 -4.26 -12.77
N LEU A 83 9.32 -4.30 -12.64
CA LEU A 83 8.45 -4.94 -13.62
C LEU A 83 8.53 -4.27 -14.98
N SER A 84 8.57 -2.94 -15.03
CA SER A 84 8.76 -2.18 -16.27
C SER A 84 10.11 -2.50 -16.92
N ASP A 85 11.19 -2.61 -16.15
CA ASP A 85 12.51 -3.01 -16.63
C ASP A 85 12.50 -4.45 -17.19
N LEU A 86 11.61 -5.31 -16.68
CA LEU A 86 11.35 -6.64 -17.24
C LEU A 86 10.44 -6.61 -18.49
N GLY A 87 9.90 -5.45 -18.87
CA GLY A 87 9.01 -5.29 -20.02
C GLY A 87 7.54 -5.62 -19.73
N VAL A 88 7.15 -5.66 -18.46
CA VAL A 88 5.75 -5.83 -18.03
C VAL A 88 5.08 -4.45 -17.97
N ASP A 89 3.97 -4.27 -18.67
CA ASP A 89 3.16 -3.06 -18.61
C ASP A 89 2.12 -3.17 -17.48
N THR A 90 2.49 -2.66 -16.30
CA THR A 90 1.64 -2.73 -15.11
C THR A 90 0.35 -1.92 -15.22
N LYS A 91 0.26 -1.00 -16.18
CA LYS A 91 -0.95 -0.17 -16.41
C LYS A 91 -2.01 -0.90 -17.23
N THR A 92 -1.60 -1.80 -18.11
CA THR A 92 -2.51 -2.51 -19.04
C THR A 92 -2.63 -4.00 -18.75
N GLU A 93 -1.64 -4.59 -18.09
CA GLU A 93 -1.62 -6.00 -17.75
C GLU A 93 -2.14 -6.25 -16.33
N GLU A 94 -3.17 -7.06 -16.19
CA GLU A 94 -3.65 -7.50 -14.88
C GLU A 94 -2.67 -8.49 -14.27
N ILE A 95 -1.98 -8.06 -13.20
CA ILE A 95 -1.04 -8.90 -12.47
C ILE A 95 -1.78 -9.68 -11.39
N LYS A 96 -1.49 -10.98 -11.32
CA LYS A 96 -2.10 -11.90 -10.34
C LYS A 96 -1.06 -12.78 -9.67
N THR A 97 -1.38 -13.21 -8.46
CA THR A 97 -0.65 -14.30 -7.82
C THR A 97 -0.84 -15.61 -8.58
N THR A 98 -0.05 -16.62 -8.27
CA THR A 98 -0.21 -17.98 -8.81
C THR A 98 -1.56 -18.63 -8.45
N THR A 99 -2.25 -18.11 -7.44
CA THR A 99 -3.59 -18.54 -7.01
C THR A 99 -4.72 -17.70 -7.60
N GLY A 100 -4.38 -16.66 -8.38
CA GLY A 100 -5.36 -15.83 -9.10
C GLY A 100 -5.76 -14.54 -8.37
N THR A 101 -5.22 -14.25 -7.20
CA THR A 101 -5.48 -12.99 -6.48
C THR A 101 -4.84 -11.82 -7.22
N PRO A 102 -5.56 -10.72 -7.50
CA PRO A 102 -4.99 -9.52 -8.10
C PRO A 102 -3.86 -8.94 -7.26
N VAL A 103 -2.81 -8.46 -7.92
CA VAL A 103 -1.66 -7.78 -7.31
C VAL A 103 -1.54 -6.38 -7.92
N ILE A 104 -1.45 -5.37 -7.08
CA ILE A 104 -1.15 -3.99 -7.47
C ILE A 104 0.29 -3.71 -7.06
N PRO A 105 1.26 -3.73 -7.99
CA PRO A 105 2.69 -3.67 -7.67
C PRO A 105 3.10 -2.46 -6.84
N SER A 106 2.48 -1.29 -7.07
CA SER A 106 2.77 -0.06 -6.31
C SER A 106 2.42 -0.15 -4.82
N LEU A 107 1.59 -1.11 -4.41
CA LEU A 107 1.26 -1.36 -3.01
C LEU A 107 2.27 -2.26 -2.29
N TYR A 108 3.38 -2.61 -2.94
CA TYR A 108 4.41 -3.45 -2.35
C TYR A 108 5.78 -2.79 -2.38
N GLU A 109 6.55 -3.04 -1.34
CA GLU A 109 7.97 -2.69 -1.28
C GLU A 109 8.82 -3.94 -1.04
N SER A 110 10.06 -3.91 -1.52
CA SER A 110 10.96 -5.03 -1.35
C SER A 110 11.54 -5.07 0.06
N LEU A 111 11.51 -6.25 0.68
CA LEU A 111 12.17 -6.55 1.97
C LEU A 111 13.56 -7.11 1.81
N THR A 112 13.87 -7.66 0.64
CA THR A 112 15.17 -8.28 0.36
C THR A 112 15.68 -7.79 -0.99
N PRO A 113 17.00 -7.78 -1.21
CA PRO A 113 17.51 -7.69 -2.58
C PRO A 113 16.96 -8.87 -3.40
N VAL A 114 17.10 -8.78 -4.70
CA VAL A 114 16.88 -9.95 -5.54
C VAL A 114 18.03 -10.94 -5.30
N ILE A 115 17.68 -12.17 -5.01
CA ILE A 115 18.58 -13.31 -4.74
C ILE A 115 18.28 -14.44 -5.71
N ASP A 116 19.21 -15.38 -5.88
CA ASP A 116 18.99 -16.58 -6.70
C ASP A 116 18.46 -17.73 -5.86
N LEU A 117 17.26 -18.20 -6.19
CA LEU A 117 16.72 -19.48 -5.74
C LEU A 117 16.89 -20.49 -6.88
N GLY A 118 17.66 -21.55 -6.66
CA GLY A 118 17.92 -22.53 -7.71
C GLY A 118 18.33 -23.89 -7.18
N ILE A 119 18.42 -24.86 -8.08
CA ILE A 119 18.96 -26.17 -7.80
C ILE A 119 20.44 -26.16 -8.16
N GLU A 120 21.29 -26.52 -7.20
CA GLU A 120 22.70 -26.74 -7.47
C GLU A 120 22.96 -28.23 -7.78
N GLU A 121 23.56 -28.48 -8.93
CA GLU A 121 24.02 -29.79 -9.37
C GLU A 121 25.41 -29.68 -9.97
N ASN A 122 26.37 -30.39 -9.43
CA ASN A 122 27.78 -30.37 -9.87
C ASN A 122 28.45 -28.98 -9.90
N GLY A 123 27.95 -28.04 -9.05
CA GLY A 123 28.44 -26.66 -8.98
C GLY A 123 27.77 -25.67 -9.96
N GLU A 124 26.85 -26.13 -10.78
CA GLU A 124 26.06 -25.32 -11.69
C GLU A 124 24.65 -25.02 -11.11
N MET A 125 24.14 -23.82 -11.37
CA MET A 125 22.78 -23.43 -10.99
C MET A 125 21.80 -23.81 -12.09
N ILE A 126 20.73 -24.51 -11.72
CA ILE A 126 19.62 -24.90 -12.59
C ILE A 126 18.37 -24.21 -12.09
N TYR A 127 17.70 -23.47 -12.96
CA TYR A 127 16.45 -22.76 -12.66
C TYR A 127 15.21 -23.45 -13.24
N GLU A 128 15.41 -24.21 -14.32
CA GLU A 128 14.32 -24.93 -14.99
C GLU A 128 13.92 -26.18 -14.18
N THR A 129 12.65 -26.31 -13.91
CA THR A 129 12.07 -27.46 -13.21
C THR A 129 10.94 -28.06 -14.02
N SER A 130 10.83 -29.38 -14.00
CA SER A 130 9.74 -30.09 -14.71
C SER A 130 8.37 -29.95 -14.04
N LYS A 131 8.35 -29.53 -12.78
CA LYS A 131 7.16 -29.33 -11.95
C LYS A 131 7.42 -28.18 -10.94
N PRO A 132 6.35 -27.51 -10.48
CA PRO A 132 6.48 -26.58 -9.36
C PRO A 132 7.13 -27.23 -8.15
N ILE A 133 7.93 -26.48 -7.43
CA ILE A 133 8.65 -26.96 -6.23
C ILE A 133 8.04 -26.29 -4.99
N LYS A 134 7.51 -27.09 -4.08
CA LYS A 134 7.15 -26.61 -2.75
C LYS A 134 8.43 -26.54 -1.90
N ALA A 135 8.72 -25.34 -1.39
CA ALA A 135 9.90 -25.08 -0.58
C ALA A 135 9.60 -24.16 0.59
N THR A 136 10.35 -24.34 1.66
CA THR A 136 10.38 -23.45 2.82
C THR A 136 11.70 -22.71 2.83
N ILE A 137 11.62 -21.38 2.89
CA ILE A 137 12.75 -20.47 3.06
C ILE A 137 12.61 -19.71 4.38
N THR A 138 13.72 -19.48 5.08
CA THR A 138 13.74 -18.68 6.30
C THR A 138 14.26 -17.28 5.97
N VAL A 139 13.43 -16.26 6.16
CA VAL A 139 13.77 -14.86 5.85
C VAL A 139 13.74 -14.04 7.13
N GLU A 140 14.88 -13.46 7.51
CA GLU A 140 14.98 -12.72 8.79
C GLU A 140 14.06 -11.49 8.81
N ALA A 141 13.94 -10.79 7.68
CA ALA A 141 13.23 -9.53 7.58
C ALA A 141 11.69 -9.64 7.76
N VAL A 142 11.12 -10.85 7.69
CA VAL A 142 9.67 -11.05 7.84
C VAL A 142 9.24 -11.43 9.25
N LYS A 143 10.18 -11.59 10.18
CA LYS A 143 9.85 -11.91 11.58
C LYS A 143 8.96 -10.85 12.19
N GLY A 144 7.91 -11.27 12.88
CA GLY A 144 6.93 -10.41 13.51
C GLY A 144 5.88 -9.81 12.57
N MET A 145 5.93 -10.13 11.26
CA MET A 145 4.94 -9.69 10.29
C MET A 145 3.72 -10.62 10.23
N ASP A 146 2.64 -10.14 9.65
CA ASP A 146 1.50 -10.96 9.31
C ASP A 146 1.69 -11.63 7.95
N LYS A 147 1.18 -12.86 7.81
CA LYS A 147 1.25 -13.63 6.55
C LYS A 147 0.68 -12.88 5.36
N LYS A 148 -0.43 -12.17 5.56
CA LYS A 148 -1.14 -11.40 4.52
C LYS A 148 -0.31 -10.26 3.94
N ASP A 149 0.65 -9.75 4.72
CA ASP A 149 1.49 -8.63 4.31
C ASP A 149 2.73 -9.07 3.51
N ILE A 150 2.91 -10.38 3.32
CA ILE A 150 4.08 -10.95 2.66
C ILE A 150 3.69 -11.49 1.29
N LEU A 151 4.48 -11.15 0.29
CA LEU A 151 4.37 -11.67 -1.06
C LEU A 151 5.78 -12.05 -1.57
N LEU A 152 5.87 -13.13 -2.30
CA LEU A 152 7.11 -13.53 -2.97
C LEU A 152 7.00 -13.17 -4.45
N MET A 153 8.06 -12.63 -5.02
CA MET A 153 8.15 -12.45 -6.47
C MET A 153 9.37 -13.22 -6.98
N VAL A 154 9.14 -14.14 -7.90
CA VAL A 154 10.22 -14.87 -8.60
C VAL A 154 10.14 -14.59 -10.09
N VAL A 155 11.30 -14.26 -10.68
CA VAL A 155 11.43 -14.02 -12.13
C VAL A 155 12.17 -15.21 -12.74
N ASP A 156 11.58 -15.80 -13.77
CA ASP A 156 12.20 -16.85 -14.55
C ASP A 156 13.36 -16.24 -15.37
N PRO A 157 14.62 -16.65 -15.13
CA PRO A 157 15.78 -16.03 -15.78
C PRO A 157 15.96 -16.46 -17.25
N VAL A 158 15.06 -17.28 -17.78
CA VAL A 158 15.03 -17.71 -19.18
C VAL A 158 13.94 -17.00 -19.95
N THR A 159 12.70 -17.02 -19.40
CA THR A 159 11.51 -16.51 -20.08
C THR A 159 11.19 -15.06 -19.76
N ASN A 160 11.84 -14.45 -18.77
CA ASN A 160 11.60 -13.10 -18.27
C ASN A 160 10.23 -12.92 -17.57
N LYS A 161 9.56 -14.01 -17.26
CA LYS A 161 8.22 -13.93 -16.68
C LYS A 161 8.29 -13.81 -15.16
N PRO A 162 7.70 -12.76 -14.55
CA PRO A 162 7.52 -12.66 -13.11
C PRO A 162 6.32 -13.51 -12.66
N TYR A 163 6.44 -14.07 -11.46
CA TYR A 163 5.38 -14.78 -10.75
C TYR A 163 5.28 -14.22 -9.34
N PHE A 164 4.07 -13.88 -8.93
CA PHE A 164 3.75 -13.46 -7.58
C PHE A 164 3.15 -14.63 -6.82
N ILE A 165 3.68 -14.92 -5.64
CA ILE A 165 3.35 -16.13 -4.89
C ILE A 165 2.98 -15.73 -3.46
N SER A 166 1.74 -15.99 -3.05
CA SER A 166 1.34 -15.84 -1.65
C SER A 166 1.90 -17.00 -0.83
N PRO A 167 2.40 -16.76 0.39
CA PRO A 167 2.81 -17.84 1.30
C PRO A 167 1.66 -18.82 1.55
N GLU A 168 1.93 -20.12 1.44
CA GLU A 168 0.97 -21.17 1.85
C GLU A 168 0.96 -21.29 3.37
N GLU A 169 2.18 -21.34 3.97
CA GLU A 169 2.37 -21.38 5.40
C GLU A 169 3.42 -20.33 5.78
N PHE A 170 3.25 -19.73 6.94
CA PHE A 170 4.16 -18.71 7.47
C PHE A 170 4.28 -18.83 8.99
N ASN A 171 5.49 -18.73 9.49
CA ASN A 171 5.79 -18.66 10.90
C ASN A 171 6.45 -17.33 11.23
N SER A 172 5.71 -16.42 11.87
CA SER A 172 6.19 -15.07 12.19
C SER A 172 7.33 -15.05 13.22
N GLU A 173 7.46 -16.08 14.08
CA GLU A 173 8.54 -16.14 15.07
C GLU A 173 9.87 -16.52 14.43
N THR A 174 9.87 -17.48 13.49
CA THR A 174 11.06 -17.97 12.83
C THR A 174 11.38 -17.30 11.50
N GLY A 175 10.39 -16.65 10.88
CA GLY A 175 10.49 -16.09 9.53
C GLY A 175 10.45 -17.17 8.43
N GLU A 176 9.97 -18.39 8.74
CA GLU A 176 9.82 -19.46 7.75
C GLU A 176 8.60 -19.20 6.86
N ILE A 177 8.84 -19.18 5.55
CA ILE A 177 7.82 -19.03 4.51
C ILE A 177 7.80 -20.30 3.68
N THR A 178 6.66 -20.98 3.62
CA THR A 178 6.44 -22.12 2.73
C THR A 178 5.58 -21.70 1.55
N ALA A 179 6.06 -21.97 0.34
CA ALA A 179 5.36 -21.62 -0.89
C ALA A 179 5.67 -22.62 -2.02
N THR A 180 4.77 -22.69 -3.01
CA THR A 180 4.98 -23.47 -4.23
C THR A 180 5.47 -22.55 -5.36
N PHE A 181 6.70 -22.76 -5.77
CA PHE A 181 7.38 -22.01 -6.83
C PHE A 181 7.13 -22.65 -8.19
N PRO A 182 6.47 -21.97 -9.13
CA PRO A 182 6.23 -22.47 -10.49
C PRO A 182 7.51 -22.55 -11.32
N THR A 183 8.48 -21.72 -10.98
CA THR A 183 9.83 -21.67 -11.52
C THR A 183 10.81 -21.32 -10.41
N LEU A 184 12.09 -21.57 -10.62
CA LEU A 184 13.18 -21.04 -9.80
C LEU A 184 13.84 -19.89 -10.55
N GLY A 185 14.58 -19.03 -9.84
CA GLY A 185 15.27 -17.89 -10.47
C GLY A 185 15.49 -16.72 -9.52
N ALA A 186 15.40 -15.53 -10.07
CA ALA A 186 15.58 -14.29 -9.34
C ALA A 186 14.39 -14.06 -8.38
N LEU A 187 14.61 -14.21 -7.10
CA LEU A 187 13.61 -14.13 -6.03
C LEU A 187 13.80 -12.87 -5.19
N THR A 188 12.73 -12.18 -4.90
CA THR A 188 12.68 -11.16 -3.82
C THR A 188 11.45 -11.38 -2.96
N VAL A 189 11.57 -11.02 -1.69
CA VAL A 189 10.46 -11.00 -0.74
C VAL A 189 9.92 -9.59 -0.64
N LEU A 190 8.63 -9.45 -0.80
CA LEU A 190 7.91 -8.20 -0.77
C LEU A 190 7.05 -8.11 0.49
N LYS A 191 6.80 -6.91 0.95
CA LYS A 191 5.77 -6.63 1.94
C LYS A 191 4.82 -5.58 1.43
N THR A 192 3.62 -5.53 1.99
CA THR A 192 2.69 -4.43 1.74
C THR A 192 3.29 -3.12 2.22
N ALA A 193 3.29 -2.13 1.34
CA ALA A 193 3.66 -0.77 1.69
C ALA A 193 2.47 -0.09 2.38
N PRO A 194 2.66 0.59 3.51
CA PRO A 194 1.57 1.25 4.19
C PRO A 194 0.99 2.38 3.34
N ILE A 195 -0.33 2.41 3.22
CA ILE A 195 -1.05 3.56 2.72
C ILE A 195 -1.20 4.55 3.88
N ARG A 196 -1.06 5.86 3.59
CA ARG A 196 -1.20 6.93 4.57
C ARG A 196 -2.09 8.03 4.02
N THR A 197 -2.79 8.70 4.93
CA THR A 197 -3.35 10.02 4.67
C THR A 197 -2.38 11.06 5.23
N THR A 198 -2.09 12.07 4.43
CA THR A 198 -1.16 13.15 4.80
C THR A 198 -1.76 14.49 4.43
N GLY A 199 -1.19 15.58 4.96
CA GLY A 199 -1.45 16.89 4.37
C GLY A 199 -1.02 16.90 2.89
N VAL A 200 -1.74 17.64 2.06
CA VAL A 200 -1.43 17.72 0.62
C VAL A 200 -0.03 18.29 0.37
N ASN A 201 0.68 17.68 -0.58
CA ASN A 201 2.01 18.10 -1.00
C ASN A 201 2.07 18.35 -2.51
N PRO A 202 1.51 19.47 -2.99
CA PRO A 202 1.34 19.75 -4.41
C PRO A 202 2.65 19.80 -5.21
N ASP A 203 3.77 20.14 -4.55
CA ASP A 203 5.10 20.20 -5.19
C ASP A 203 5.57 18.83 -5.71
N LYS A 204 5.01 17.76 -5.17
CA LYS A 204 5.33 16.37 -5.54
C LYS A 204 4.52 15.85 -6.72
N TYR A 205 3.50 16.58 -7.15
CA TYR A 205 2.68 16.15 -8.28
C TYR A 205 3.44 16.31 -9.60
N GLU A 206 3.36 15.30 -10.45
CA GLU A 206 3.98 15.34 -11.79
C GLU A 206 3.31 16.39 -12.66
N ASN A 207 1.98 16.48 -12.60
CA ASN A 207 1.21 17.49 -13.29
C ASN A 207 1.20 18.80 -12.50
N LYS A 208 1.92 19.80 -13.00
CA LYS A 208 2.07 21.11 -12.33
C LYS A 208 0.77 21.90 -12.24
N GLU A 209 -0.11 21.79 -13.23
CA GLU A 209 -1.42 22.48 -13.21
C GLU A 209 -2.30 21.91 -12.09
N VAL A 210 -2.24 20.58 -11.89
CA VAL A 210 -2.91 19.92 -10.76
C VAL A 210 -2.31 20.36 -9.44
N GLY A 211 -0.97 20.42 -9.36
CA GLY A 211 -0.28 20.93 -8.17
C GLY A 211 -0.71 22.33 -7.81
N GLU A 212 -0.82 23.26 -8.77
CA GLU A 212 -1.28 24.63 -8.56
C GLU A 212 -2.76 24.67 -8.10
N LEU A 213 -3.63 23.86 -8.69
CA LEU A 213 -5.03 23.74 -8.27
C LEU A 213 -5.11 23.29 -6.81
N VAL A 214 -4.45 22.19 -6.46
CA VAL A 214 -4.47 21.63 -5.10
C VAL A 214 -3.85 22.58 -4.08
N ALA A 215 -2.76 23.28 -4.43
CA ALA A 215 -2.14 24.30 -3.59
C ALA A 215 -3.12 25.46 -3.28
N GLY A 216 -3.95 25.84 -4.24
CA GLY A 216 -4.98 26.86 -4.06
C GLY A 216 -6.13 26.44 -3.14
N LEU A 217 -6.33 25.14 -2.94
CA LEU A 217 -7.39 24.55 -2.10
C LEU A 217 -6.88 24.12 -0.72
N ALA A 218 -5.57 23.90 -0.57
CA ALA A 218 -4.94 23.38 0.63
C ALA A 218 -5.15 24.24 1.88
N GLY A 219 -5.24 23.60 3.05
CA GLY A 219 -5.33 24.25 4.36
C GLY A 219 -6.66 24.99 4.62
N LYS A 220 -7.69 24.73 3.82
CA LYS A 220 -9.04 25.27 4.01
C LYS A 220 -9.94 24.18 4.58
N GLN A 221 -10.56 24.42 5.72
CA GLN A 221 -11.53 23.49 6.32
C GLN A 221 -12.78 23.26 5.45
N SER A 222 -13.12 24.24 4.62
CA SER A 222 -14.21 24.12 3.64
C SER A 222 -13.83 24.78 2.33
N VAL A 223 -14.04 24.07 1.25
CA VAL A 223 -13.80 24.51 -0.13
C VAL A 223 -15.09 24.36 -0.91
N GLU A 224 -15.47 25.39 -1.65
CA GLU A 224 -16.62 25.32 -2.55
C GLU A 224 -16.34 24.28 -3.65
N PHE A 225 -17.34 23.46 -3.99
CA PHE A 225 -17.10 22.45 -5.01
C PHE A 225 -16.79 23.07 -6.38
N THR A 226 -17.31 24.25 -6.67
CA THR A 226 -16.96 25.03 -7.86
C THR A 226 -15.47 25.39 -7.94
N ASP A 227 -14.77 25.47 -6.80
CA ASP A 227 -13.34 25.82 -6.77
C ASP A 227 -12.45 24.75 -7.45
N PHE A 228 -12.92 23.50 -7.52
CA PHE A 228 -12.23 22.41 -8.20
C PHE A 228 -12.22 22.55 -9.74
N PHE A 229 -13.00 23.49 -10.27
CA PHE A 229 -13.18 23.69 -11.71
C PHE A 229 -12.66 25.05 -12.20
N LYS A 230 -12.09 25.87 -11.33
CA LYS A 230 -11.66 27.26 -11.66
C LYS A 230 -10.65 27.36 -12.80
N SER A 231 -9.90 26.28 -13.06
CA SER A 231 -8.92 26.22 -14.15
C SER A 231 -9.47 25.57 -15.42
N SER A 232 -10.74 25.18 -15.45
CA SER A 232 -11.38 24.52 -16.59
C SER A 232 -12.58 25.32 -17.09
N ASP A 233 -12.90 25.14 -18.37
CA ASP A 233 -14.16 25.69 -18.99
C ASP A 233 -15.35 24.73 -18.78
N GLU A 234 -15.28 23.85 -17.77
CA GLU A 234 -16.29 22.83 -17.48
C GLU A 234 -17.60 23.48 -16.97
N ASP A 235 -18.75 23.01 -17.48
CA ASP A 235 -20.06 23.44 -17.00
C ASP A 235 -20.32 22.83 -15.61
N THR A 236 -20.23 23.64 -14.57
CA THR A 236 -20.41 23.23 -13.18
C THR A 236 -21.87 23.12 -12.74
N SER A 237 -22.82 23.47 -13.61
CA SER A 237 -24.25 23.41 -13.31
C SER A 237 -24.82 21.98 -13.32
N ALA A 238 -24.13 21.02 -13.97
CA ALA A 238 -24.60 19.66 -14.16
C ALA A 238 -23.45 18.66 -14.25
N ILE A 239 -22.75 18.42 -13.12
CA ILE A 239 -21.63 17.49 -13.05
C ILE A 239 -22.15 16.08 -12.74
N GLU A 240 -21.84 15.11 -13.58
CA GLU A 240 -22.15 13.69 -13.35
C GLU A 240 -21.14 13.09 -12.37
N ILE A 241 -21.58 12.78 -11.15
CA ILE A 241 -20.73 12.21 -10.07
C ILE A 241 -20.87 10.69 -9.93
N ALA A 242 -21.95 10.12 -10.49
CA ALA A 242 -22.19 8.69 -10.63
C ALA A 242 -23.15 8.45 -11.78
N GLU A 243 -23.31 7.21 -12.23
CA GLU A 243 -24.22 6.85 -13.32
C GLU A 243 -25.64 7.36 -13.04
N GLY A 244 -26.08 8.34 -13.84
CA GLY A 244 -27.40 8.96 -13.72
C GLY A 244 -27.55 9.91 -12.52
N VAL A 245 -26.49 10.24 -11.80
CA VAL A 245 -26.50 11.20 -10.68
C VAL A 245 -25.75 12.47 -11.07
N THR A 246 -26.49 13.56 -11.26
CA THR A 246 -25.96 14.86 -11.67
C THR A 246 -26.16 15.87 -10.55
N VAL A 247 -25.15 16.67 -10.25
CA VAL A 247 -25.18 17.72 -9.22
C VAL A 247 -24.82 19.08 -9.78
N ASN A 248 -25.36 20.14 -9.20
CA ASN A 248 -24.89 21.49 -9.40
C ASN A 248 -23.80 21.81 -8.37
N ALA A 249 -22.60 22.15 -8.81
CA ALA A 249 -21.48 22.41 -7.91
C ALA A 249 -21.71 23.55 -6.91
N ASP A 250 -22.56 24.52 -7.25
CA ASP A 250 -22.89 25.62 -6.35
C ASP A 250 -23.61 25.19 -5.06
N ASP A 251 -24.25 24.02 -5.08
CA ASP A 251 -25.01 23.48 -3.95
C ASP A 251 -24.14 22.67 -2.97
N TYR A 252 -22.82 22.56 -3.22
CA TYR A 252 -21.93 21.65 -2.49
C TYR A 252 -20.66 22.35 -2.00
N SER A 253 -20.16 21.88 -0.86
CA SER A 253 -18.83 22.27 -0.34
C SER A 253 -18.18 21.12 0.43
N SER A 254 -16.85 21.15 0.58
CA SER A 254 -16.14 20.14 1.34
C SER A 254 -16.49 20.20 2.83
N ALA A 255 -16.44 19.06 3.49
CA ALA A 255 -16.62 18.90 4.94
C ALA A 255 -15.32 18.47 5.63
N MET A 256 -14.22 18.49 4.92
CA MET A 256 -12.90 18.25 5.47
C MET A 256 -11.82 18.97 4.64
N GLU A 257 -10.68 19.19 5.26
CA GLU A 257 -9.50 19.66 4.54
C GLU A 257 -9.06 18.62 3.50
N LEU A 258 -8.53 19.11 2.36
CA LEU A 258 -7.91 18.20 1.39
C LEU A 258 -6.77 17.45 2.05
N ALA A 259 -6.70 16.16 1.74
CA ALA A 259 -5.62 15.29 2.15
C ALA A 259 -5.09 14.51 0.96
N ASP A 260 -3.83 14.14 0.99
CA ASP A 260 -3.26 13.19 0.06
C ASP A 260 -3.41 11.76 0.59
N LEU A 261 -3.90 10.88 -0.26
CA LEU A 261 -3.74 9.45 -0.10
C LEU A 261 -2.44 9.05 -0.79
N VAL A 262 -1.52 8.42 -0.07
CA VAL A 262 -0.19 8.06 -0.58
C VAL A 262 0.21 6.66 -0.15
N VAL A 263 1.00 5.98 -0.98
CA VAL A 263 1.74 4.80 -0.55
C VAL A 263 3.07 5.26 0.05
N LYS A 264 3.35 4.87 1.28
CA LYS A 264 4.60 5.21 1.95
C LYS A 264 5.67 4.17 1.62
N SER A 265 6.71 4.58 0.92
CA SER A 265 7.87 3.73 0.63
C SER A 265 9.12 4.36 1.23
N GLY A 266 9.57 3.83 2.37
CA GLY A 266 10.68 4.41 3.13
C GLY A 266 10.38 5.85 3.56
N THR A 267 11.15 6.82 3.07
CA THR A 267 10.96 8.26 3.31
C THR A 267 10.08 8.94 2.27
N ASP A 268 9.79 8.28 1.16
CA ASP A 268 9.09 8.86 0.03
C ASP A 268 7.59 8.55 0.05
N ASN A 269 6.81 9.46 -0.52
CA ASN A 269 5.41 9.28 -0.79
C ASN A 269 5.23 8.99 -2.28
N ILE A 270 4.56 7.88 -2.59
CA ILE A 270 4.23 7.49 -3.97
C ILE A 270 2.78 7.84 -4.22
N TYR A 271 2.52 8.56 -5.31
CA TYR A 271 1.21 9.09 -5.70
C TYR A 271 0.56 8.31 -6.84
N THR A 272 1.18 7.22 -7.30
CA THR A 272 0.68 6.38 -8.40
C THR A 272 -0.06 5.17 -7.87
N LEU A 273 -1.11 4.76 -8.56
CA LEU A 273 -1.88 3.54 -8.30
C LEU A 273 -2.33 2.90 -9.61
N GLU A 274 -1.86 1.68 -9.88
CA GLU A 274 -2.27 0.91 -11.06
C GLU A 274 -3.53 0.09 -10.78
N GLY A 275 -4.68 0.70 -10.70
CA GLY A 275 -5.93 0.02 -10.41
C GLY A 275 -6.70 0.70 -9.31
N SER A 276 -7.54 -0.03 -8.61
CA SER A 276 -8.33 0.52 -7.51
C SER A 276 -8.11 -0.28 -6.23
N VAL A 277 -8.11 0.41 -5.10
CA VAL A 277 -7.86 -0.16 -3.78
C VAL A 277 -8.97 0.23 -2.81
N GLU A 278 -9.44 -0.71 -2.00
CA GLU A 278 -10.33 -0.41 -0.87
C GLU A 278 -9.50 0.07 0.31
N VAL A 279 -9.84 1.24 0.84
CA VAL A 279 -9.07 1.92 1.89
C VAL A 279 -10.02 2.43 2.96
N ASP A 280 -9.65 2.18 4.20
CA ASP A 280 -10.18 2.87 5.38
C ASP A 280 -9.29 4.09 5.64
N ALA A 281 -9.65 5.22 5.01
CA ALA A 281 -8.88 6.45 5.09
C ALA A 281 -9.22 7.21 6.38
N HIS A 282 -8.30 7.21 7.34
CA HIS A 282 -8.44 7.90 8.61
C HIS A 282 -8.09 9.38 8.45
N ARG A 283 -8.89 10.23 9.08
CA ARG A 283 -8.68 11.68 9.17
C ARG A 283 -8.75 12.13 10.62
N ASP A 284 -7.76 12.91 11.04
CA ASP A 284 -7.78 13.58 12.32
C ASP A 284 -9.04 14.44 12.49
N LEU A 285 -9.67 14.39 13.66
CA LEU A 285 -10.92 15.10 13.94
C LEU A 285 -10.81 16.61 13.76
N GLY A 286 -9.62 17.18 13.96
CA GLY A 286 -9.36 18.62 13.75
C GLY A 286 -9.38 19.05 12.29
N SER A 287 -9.15 18.11 11.35
CA SER A 287 -9.13 18.36 9.91
C SER A 287 -10.50 18.24 9.25
N VAL A 288 -11.54 17.89 9.99
CA VAL A 288 -12.90 17.66 9.48
C VAL A 288 -13.94 18.54 10.16
N ASP A 289 -14.96 18.94 9.43
CA ASP A 289 -16.18 19.55 10.02
C ASP A 289 -17.09 18.44 10.57
N TRP A 290 -16.62 17.80 11.63
CA TRP A 290 -17.29 16.65 12.24
C TRP A 290 -18.70 17.01 12.73
N LYS A 291 -18.95 18.28 13.10
CA LYS A 291 -20.29 18.73 13.53
C LYS A 291 -21.29 18.64 12.39
N ARG A 292 -20.91 19.16 11.24
CA ARG A 292 -21.72 19.08 10.02
C ARG A 292 -21.91 17.62 9.59
N ILE A 293 -20.84 16.82 9.63
CA ILE A 293 -20.90 15.39 9.30
C ILE A 293 -21.88 14.67 10.24
N ALA A 294 -21.74 14.82 11.56
CA ALA A 294 -22.57 14.15 12.55
C ALA A 294 -24.05 14.58 12.45
N GLN A 295 -24.33 15.86 12.21
CA GLN A 295 -25.70 16.36 12.04
C GLN A 295 -26.35 15.88 10.74
N ASN A 296 -25.58 15.71 9.67
CA ASN A 296 -26.08 15.12 8.43
C ASN A 296 -26.33 13.61 8.57
N ALA A 297 -25.48 12.91 9.33
CA ALA A 297 -25.68 11.50 9.65
C ALA A 297 -26.91 11.27 10.54
N LYS A 298 -27.07 12.13 11.54
CA LYS A 298 -28.16 12.05 12.55
C LYS A 298 -28.56 13.44 13.00
N PRO A 299 -29.66 14.02 12.46
CA PRO A 299 -30.05 15.41 12.71
C PRO A 299 -30.26 15.78 14.17
N ASP A 300 -30.64 14.83 15.03
CA ASP A 300 -30.85 15.00 16.47
C ASP A 300 -29.60 14.64 17.31
N PHE A 301 -28.46 14.43 16.70
CA PHE A 301 -27.21 14.14 17.40
C PHE A 301 -26.79 15.31 18.31
N ASN A 302 -26.43 14.99 19.56
CA ASN A 302 -26.08 16.02 20.54
C ASN A 302 -24.61 16.48 20.35
N VAL A 303 -24.42 17.40 19.42
CA VAL A 303 -23.12 17.99 19.10
C VAL A 303 -22.44 18.60 20.34
N THR A 304 -23.21 19.27 21.23
CA THR A 304 -22.64 19.90 22.42
C THR A 304 -22.09 18.88 23.41
N ALA A 305 -22.73 17.72 23.53
CA ALA A 305 -22.21 16.63 24.36
C ALA A 305 -20.90 16.08 23.76
N ALA A 306 -20.86 15.90 22.45
CA ALA A 306 -19.66 15.40 21.73
C ALA A 306 -18.51 16.43 21.72
N GLU A 307 -18.77 17.73 21.82
CA GLU A 307 -17.72 18.73 22.07
C GLU A 307 -17.02 18.54 23.42
N ALA A 308 -17.77 18.12 24.43
CA ALA A 308 -17.24 17.85 25.76
C ALA A 308 -16.59 16.45 25.87
N ASP A 309 -17.10 15.49 25.12
CA ASP A 309 -16.62 14.10 25.05
C ASP A 309 -16.67 13.58 23.61
N PRO A 310 -15.58 13.75 22.84
CA PRO A 310 -15.53 13.31 21.46
C PRO A 310 -15.74 11.80 21.26
N SER A 311 -15.56 10.97 22.30
CA SER A 311 -15.79 9.53 22.20
C SER A 311 -17.23 9.17 21.85
N LEU A 312 -18.19 10.08 22.14
CA LEU A 312 -19.60 9.93 21.77
C LEU A 312 -19.84 9.87 20.26
N LEU A 313 -18.90 10.38 19.44
CA LEU A 313 -19.00 10.27 17.98
C LEU A 313 -19.01 8.81 17.51
N THR A 314 -18.35 7.92 18.24
CA THR A 314 -18.31 6.48 17.90
C THR A 314 -19.69 5.82 18.02
N GLU A 315 -20.63 6.42 18.77
CA GLU A 315 -22.01 5.92 18.91
C GLU A 315 -22.83 6.07 17.60
N LEU A 316 -22.34 6.87 16.63
CA LEU A 316 -22.96 6.97 15.31
C LEU A 316 -22.83 5.67 14.52
N GLY A 317 -21.83 4.82 14.86
CA GLY A 317 -21.53 3.60 14.12
C GLY A 317 -21.11 3.92 12.69
N THR A 318 -21.41 3.01 11.78
CA THR A 318 -21.19 3.19 10.35
C THR A 318 -22.43 3.81 9.70
N PHE A 319 -22.24 4.83 8.86
CA PHE A 319 -23.33 5.57 8.23
C PHE A 319 -22.94 6.06 6.82
N THR A 320 -23.96 6.42 6.04
CA THR A 320 -23.81 7.17 4.78
C THR A 320 -24.57 8.49 4.91
N ILE A 321 -24.13 9.50 4.17
CA ILE A 321 -24.85 10.78 4.08
C ILE A 321 -25.44 10.90 2.67
N PRO A 322 -26.78 10.97 2.54
CA PRO A 322 -27.43 11.08 1.22
C PRO A 322 -26.89 12.27 0.41
N GLY A 323 -26.53 11.99 -0.84
CA GLY A 323 -25.99 12.99 -1.76
C GLY A 323 -24.54 13.41 -1.47
N SER A 324 -23.86 12.80 -0.50
CA SER A 324 -22.43 13.02 -0.29
C SER A 324 -21.59 12.31 -1.36
N TYR A 325 -20.37 12.79 -1.56
CA TYR A 325 -19.39 12.10 -2.39
C TYR A 325 -17.97 12.52 -2.04
N ILE A 326 -17.01 11.65 -2.36
CA ILE A 326 -15.61 12.01 -2.34
C ILE A 326 -15.24 12.55 -3.70
N VAL A 327 -14.52 13.66 -3.71
CA VAL A 327 -13.78 14.14 -4.87
C VAL A 327 -12.34 13.71 -4.69
N GLN A 328 -11.82 12.96 -5.63
CA GLN A 328 -10.42 12.59 -5.71
C GLN A 328 -9.82 13.20 -6.97
N ILE A 329 -8.62 13.76 -6.87
CA ILE A 329 -7.89 14.36 -7.99
C ILE A 329 -6.69 13.49 -8.30
N ASN A 330 -6.67 12.91 -9.49
CA ASN A 330 -5.51 12.14 -9.96
C ASN A 330 -4.31 13.08 -10.14
N PRO A 331 -3.19 12.84 -9.45
CA PRO A 331 -2.04 13.75 -9.45
C PRO A 331 -1.25 13.78 -10.77
N GLU A 332 -1.43 12.77 -11.64
CA GLU A 332 -0.79 12.69 -12.95
C GLU A 332 -1.65 13.35 -14.04
N THR A 333 -2.94 12.99 -14.09
CA THR A 333 -3.84 13.41 -15.18
C THR A 333 -4.65 14.64 -14.85
N GLY A 334 -4.90 14.94 -13.57
CA GLY A 334 -5.82 15.97 -13.12
C GLY A 334 -7.29 15.57 -13.23
N GLU A 335 -7.56 14.34 -13.63
CA GLU A 335 -8.92 13.82 -13.70
C GLU A 335 -9.55 13.79 -12.30
N LYS A 336 -10.80 14.24 -12.22
CA LYS A 336 -11.59 14.20 -11.00
C LYS A 336 -12.39 12.91 -10.99
N GLU A 337 -12.17 12.11 -9.96
CA GLU A 337 -12.91 10.88 -9.72
C GLU A 337 -13.86 11.07 -8.56
N TYR A 338 -15.05 10.50 -8.66
CA TYR A 338 -16.08 10.63 -7.65
C TYR A 338 -16.45 9.28 -7.06
N ILE A 339 -16.61 9.24 -5.73
CA ILE A 339 -17.12 8.07 -5.01
C ILE A 339 -18.40 8.52 -4.31
N TYR A 340 -19.54 8.08 -4.85
CA TYR A 340 -20.85 8.51 -4.41
C TYR A 340 -21.31 7.77 -3.15
N GLU A 341 -21.85 8.52 -2.19
CA GLU A 341 -22.33 8.02 -0.89
C GLU A 341 -21.39 7.01 -0.22
N PRO A 342 -20.14 7.41 0.07
CA PRO A 342 -19.18 6.53 0.73
C PRO A 342 -19.70 6.14 2.13
N GLU A 343 -19.29 4.98 2.59
CA GLU A 343 -19.53 4.57 3.96
C GLU A 343 -18.56 5.33 4.90
N LEU A 344 -19.08 5.84 6.00
CA LEU A 344 -18.37 6.73 6.92
C LEU A 344 -18.52 6.22 8.36
N SER A 345 -17.53 6.48 9.20
CA SER A 345 -17.60 6.20 10.63
C SER A 345 -16.70 7.13 11.45
N PHE A 346 -16.87 7.10 12.78
CA PHE A 346 -15.90 7.62 13.74
C PHE A 346 -15.40 6.47 14.57
N THR A 347 -14.08 6.25 14.60
CA THR A 347 -13.46 5.11 15.29
C THR A 347 -12.32 5.55 16.17
N SER A 348 -11.97 4.76 17.19
CA SER A 348 -10.73 4.97 17.92
C SER A 348 -9.54 4.70 16.98
N PRO A 349 -8.53 5.57 16.91
CA PRO A 349 -7.36 5.36 16.04
C PRO A 349 -6.58 4.06 16.37
N ASN A 350 -6.72 3.59 17.63
CA ASN A 350 -6.12 2.33 18.10
C ASN A 350 -7.06 1.12 17.99
N SER A 351 -8.27 1.28 17.44
CA SER A 351 -9.14 0.14 17.21
C SER A 351 -8.50 -0.77 16.17
N GLU A 352 -8.18 -2.01 16.56
CA GLU A 352 -7.77 -3.09 15.65
C GLU A 352 -8.95 -3.65 14.83
N GLU A 353 -9.91 -2.83 14.48
CA GLU A 353 -10.91 -3.18 13.47
C GLU A 353 -10.27 -3.18 12.09
N VAL A 354 -9.27 -4.01 11.95
CA VAL A 354 -8.95 -4.60 10.67
C VAL A 354 -10.06 -5.61 10.43
N ALA A 355 -10.88 -5.41 9.44
CA ALA A 355 -11.78 -6.44 8.95
C ALA A 355 -10.93 -7.63 8.46
N ASN A 356 -10.52 -8.48 9.39
CA ASN A 356 -9.91 -9.76 9.15
C ASN A 356 -11.01 -10.78 8.86
N ASP A 357 -11.77 -10.58 7.82
CA ASP A 357 -12.61 -11.67 7.29
C ASP A 357 -11.91 -12.31 6.09
N ASP A 358 -10.98 -13.21 6.40
CA ASP A 358 -10.19 -13.97 5.45
C ASP A 358 -10.91 -15.27 5.01
N THR A 359 -12.22 -15.35 5.24
CA THR A 359 -12.94 -16.62 4.99
C THR A 359 -13.49 -16.79 3.57
N ASP A 360 -13.54 -15.72 2.74
CA ASP A 360 -14.18 -15.81 1.43
C ASP A 360 -13.45 -15.15 0.24
N GLY A 361 -12.15 -14.87 0.35
CA GLY A 361 -11.38 -14.25 -0.76
C GLY A 361 -11.85 -12.82 -1.08
N VAL A 362 -12.53 -12.17 -0.15
CA VAL A 362 -12.99 -10.79 -0.24
C VAL A 362 -11.84 -9.86 0.15
N ARG A 363 -11.58 -8.94 -0.72
CA ARG A 363 -10.61 -7.86 -0.77
C ARG A 363 -10.22 -7.34 0.62
N GLN A 364 -8.92 -7.39 0.93
CA GLN A 364 -8.37 -6.73 2.10
C GLN A 364 -8.59 -5.21 1.96
N SER A 365 -9.27 -4.61 2.91
CA SER A 365 -9.32 -3.16 3.08
C SER A 365 -7.98 -2.70 3.66
N TRP A 366 -7.42 -1.64 3.08
CA TRP A 366 -6.16 -1.07 3.53
C TRP A 366 -6.45 0.02 4.56
N LYS A 367 -5.80 -0.04 5.71
CA LYS A 367 -5.91 1.00 6.73
C LYS A 367 -4.89 2.11 6.44
N ALA A 368 -5.37 3.29 6.08
CA ALA A 368 -4.55 4.47 5.86
C ALA A 368 -4.68 5.45 7.03
N LEU A 369 -3.76 5.40 8.00
CA LEU A 369 -3.75 6.29 9.15
C LEU A 369 -3.35 7.72 8.74
N ASP A 370 -4.04 8.72 9.30
CA ASP A 370 -3.60 10.11 9.23
C ASP A 370 -2.33 10.28 10.07
N GLU A 371 -1.29 10.88 9.51
CA GLU A 371 -0.01 11.09 10.19
C GLU A 371 -0.13 12.00 11.42
N ASN A 372 -1.22 12.76 11.55
CA ASN A 372 -1.49 13.70 12.64
C ASN A 372 -2.50 13.17 13.65
N SER A 373 -3.02 11.94 13.51
CA SER A 373 -4.03 11.39 14.41
C SER A 373 -3.59 11.40 15.87
N ASP A 374 -4.44 11.96 16.74
CA ASP A 374 -4.27 11.90 18.18
C ASP A 374 -4.81 10.56 18.72
N PRO A 375 -3.97 9.71 19.36
CA PRO A 375 -4.41 8.41 19.85
C PRO A 375 -5.53 8.47 20.91
N ASN A 376 -5.84 9.65 21.44
CA ASN A 376 -6.87 9.84 22.47
C ASN A 376 -8.20 10.38 21.93
N THR A 377 -8.26 10.74 20.67
CA THR A 377 -9.48 11.23 20.01
C THR A 377 -9.90 10.29 18.89
N PRO A 378 -11.22 10.13 18.63
CA PRO A 378 -11.69 9.36 17.48
C PRO A 378 -11.20 9.97 16.17
N ASP A 379 -10.81 9.11 15.24
CA ASP A 379 -10.62 9.49 13.85
C ASP A 379 -11.96 9.44 13.10
N PHE A 380 -12.10 10.33 12.14
CA PHE A 380 -13.10 10.19 11.09
C PHE A 380 -12.56 9.24 10.03
N VAL A 381 -13.34 8.24 9.64
CA VAL A 381 -12.92 7.21 8.69
C VAL A 381 -13.84 7.21 7.47
N ILE A 382 -13.22 7.18 6.31
CA ILE A 382 -13.87 7.03 5.02
C ILE A 382 -13.57 5.63 4.50
N HIS A 383 -14.60 4.79 4.38
CA HIS A 383 -14.51 3.45 3.81
C HIS A 383 -14.86 3.55 2.32
N ALA A 384 -13.85 3.45 1.46
CA ALA A 384 -14.07 3.69 0.05
C ALA A 384 -13.08 2.93 -0.85
N LYS A 385 -13.51 2.73 -2.12
CA LYS A 385 -12.67 2.19 -3.16
C LYS A 385 -12.08 3.32 -3.99
N PHE A 386 -10.83 3.67 -3.69
CA PHE A 386 -10.09 4.69 -4.41
C PHE A 386 -9.52 4.13 -5.73
N LYS A 387 -9.51 4.96 -6.77
CA LYS A 387 -8.98 4.60 -8.10
C LYS A 387 -7.61 5.20 -8.37
N SER A 388 -7.20 6.21 -7.60
CA SER A 388 -5.89 6.85 -7.69
C SER A 388 -5.38 7.18 -6.29
N MET A 389 -4.11 7.55 -6.19
CA MET A 389 -3.55 8.24 -5.03
C MET A 389 -3.66 9.76 -5.25
N GLY A 390 -3.27 10.57 -4.26
CA GLY A 390 -3.30 12.04 -4.36
C GLY A 390 -4.44 12.68 -3.60
N ALA A 391 -4.77 13.92 -3.94
CA ALA A 391 -5.68 14.74 -3.15
C ALA A 391 -7.11 14.23 -3.18
N PHE A 392 -7.74 14.18 -2.01
CA PHE A 392 -9.15 13.86 -1.86
C PHE A 392 -9.82 14.69 -0.78
N THR A 393 -11.13 14.81 -0.84
CA THR A 393 -11.97 15.40 0.21
C THR A 393 -13.39 14.86 0.14
N LEU A 394 -14.10 14.92 1.27
CA LEU A 394 -15.53 14.62 1.36
C LEU A 394 -16.34 15.90 1.06
N VAL A 395 -17.27 15.81 0.14
CA VAL A 395 -18.15 16.89 -0.28
C VAL A 395 -19.58 16.58 0.14
N LEU A 396 -20.22 17.55 0.78
CA LEU A 396 -21.62 17.46 1.27
C LEU A 396 -22.49 18.55 0.65
N PRO A 397 -23.80 18.32 0.56
CA PRO A 397 -24.76 19.38 0.29
C PRO A 397 -24.63 20.52 1.31
N LYS A 398 -24.69 21.77 0.87
CA LYS A 398 -24.66 22.95 1.74
C LYS A 398 -25.89 23.05 2.64
N ASN A 399 -27.02 22.60 2.12
CA ASN A 399 -28.29 22.58 2.84
C ASN A 399 -28.60 21.11 3.15
N ALA A 400 -28.30 20.67 4.38
CA ALA A 400 -28.88 19.43 4.89
C ALA A 400 -30.40 19.61 4.96
N GLN A 401 -31.14 18.67 4.36
CA GLN A 401 -32.60 18.63 4.53
C GLN A 401 -32.96 17.98 5.86
#